data_63309d77b1b7b64b1a66fed9967ebf70
#
_entry.id   63309d77b1b7b64b1a66fed9967ebf70
#
_cell.length_a   1.000
_cell.length_b   1.000
_cell.length_c   1.000
_cell.angle_alpha   90.00
_cell.angle_beta   90.00
_cell.angle_gamma   90.00
#
_symmetry.space_group_name_H-M   'P 1'
#
loop_
_entity.id
_entity.type
_entity.pdbx_description
1 polymer ?
#
loop_
_entity_poly.entity_id
_entity_poly.type
_entity_poly.pdbx_seq_one_letter_code
_entity_poly.pdbx_strand_id
1 'polypeptide(L)'
;TLTNGDRVFLGSNKGGVAKEKPLDLTGEDLEYIKGFSIIHTSNNSHFDSQLAKAAATGVPLSYDFSGQWTDEERVAGVAPYASYVFLSCGSVTSEEARGICRNMHEQGCRMIIATRGSYGAMLFDGKDFYEQPPKLVEAVDTLGAGDSFATAFLLSFTESLKRAPERMKKDSGFYREELKKAMVQGAEFASKTCLVRGAFGHGVTY
;
A
#
# COMPACT_ATOMS: atom_id res chain seq x y z
N THR A 1 0.09 21.37 -9.01
CA THR A 1 -0.97 21.19 -7.98
C THR A 1 -2.19 21.98 -8.41
N LEU A 2 -3.37 21.39 -8.35
CA LEU A 2 -4.65 22.04 -8.57
C LEU A 2 -5.05 22.89 -7.36
N THR A 3 -6.08 23.74 -7.53
CA THR A 3 -6.57 24.62 -6.47
C THR A 3 -7.13 23.88 -5.26
N ASN A 4 -7.53 22.61 -5.42
CA ASN A 4 -7.99 21.72 -4.35
C ASN A 4 -6.87 20.91 -3.67
N GLY A 5 -5.59 21.23 -3.94
CA GLY A 5 -4.43 20.51 -3.43
C GLY A 5 -4.06 19.24 -4.21
N ASP A 6 -4.88 18.81 -5.15
CA ASP A 6 -4.65 17.61 -5.93
C ASP A 6 -3.54 17.79 -6.98
N ARG A 7 -2.96 16.70 -7.46
CA ARG A 7 -1.84 16.71 -8.38
C ARG A 7 -2.19 16.15 -9.76
N VAL A 8 -1.68 16.82 -10.80
CA VAL A 8 -1.66 16.31 -12.16
C VAL A 8 -0.20 15.97 -12.52
N PHE A 9 0.06 14.70 -12.81
CA PHE A 9 1.37 14.24 -13.25
C PHE A 9 1.52 14.48 -14.76
N LEU A 10 2.41 15.39 -15.13
CA LEU A 10 2.68 15.73 -16.54
C LEU A 10 3.75 14.84 -17.17
N GLY A 11 4.54 14.15 -16.34
CA GLY A 11 5.60 13.25 -16.78
C GLY A 11 6.43 12.73 -15.62
N SER A 12 7.30 11.75 -15.91
CA SER A 12 8.28 11.20 -14.98
C SER A 12 9.51 10.69 -15.73
N ASN A 13 10.63 10.55 -15.04
CA ASN A 13 11.83 9.89 -15.58
C ASN A 13 11.69 8.35 -15.63
N LYS A 14 10.52 7.83 -15.29
CA LYS A 14 10.18 6.40 -15.32
C LYS A 14 11.17 5.51 -14.55
N GLY A 15 11.69 5.98 -13.41
CA GLY A 15 12.51 5.19 -12.49
C GLY A 15 14.02 5.44 -12.54
N GLY A 16 14.51 6.26 -13.48
CA GLY A 16 15.94 6.62 -13.52
C GLY A 16 16.87 5.41 -13.46
N VAL A 17 17.86 5.46 -12.55
CA VAL A 17 18.86 4.38 -12.39
C VAL A 17 18.25 3.02 -12.07
N ALA A 18 17.17 2.96 -11.31
CA ALA A 18 16.52 1.69 -10.97
C ALA A 18 15.93 0.99 -12.21
N LYS A 19 15.55 1.76 -13.24
CA LYS A 19 15.11 1.20 -14.53
C LYS A 19 16.29 0.68 -15.36
N GLU A 20 17.41 1.42 -15.38
CA GLU A 20 18.59 1.07 -16.18
C GLU A 20 19.38 -0.08 -15.56
N LYS A 21 19.42 -0.12 -14.23
CA LYS A 21 20.10 -1.15 -13.44
C LYS A 21 19.14 -1.63 -12.34
N PRO A 22 18.18 -2.49 -12.66
CA PRO A 22 17.30 -3.07 -11.65
C PRO A 22 18.12 -3.73 -10.54
N LEU A 23 17.61 -3.63 -9.30
CA LEU A 23 18.20 -4.31 -8.17
C LEU A 23 18.21 -5.84 -8.43
N ASP A 24 19.33 -6.49 -8.14
CA ASP A 24 19.42 -7.94 -8.13
C ASP A 24 19.84 -8.39 -6.72
N LEU A 25 18.90 -9.01 -6.00
CA LEU A 25 19.11 -9.45 -4.62
C LEU A 25 20.15 -10.59 -4.57
N THR A 26 21.20 -10.36 -3.82
CA THR A 26 22.22 -11.37 -3.49
C THR A 26 21.80 -12.23 -2.31
N GLY A 27 22.57 -13.29 -2.01
CA GLY A 27 22.33 -14.10 -0.81
C GLY A 27 22.47 -13.29 0.49
N GLU A 28 23.40 -12.35 0.55
CA GLU A 28 23.60 -11.45 1.70
C GLU A 28 22.40 -10.51 1.90
N ASP A 29 21.86 -9.95 0.81
CA ASP A 29 20.64 -9.12 0.85
C ASP A 29 19.46 -9.93 1.39
N LEU A 30 19.30 -11.18 0.95
CA LEU A 30 18.21 -12.04 1.40
C LEU A 30 18.33 -12.39 2.90
N GLU A 31 19.54 -12.64 3.41
CA GLU A 31 19.76 -12.83 4.85
C GLU A 31 19.48 -11.53 5.63
N TYR A 32 19.90 -10.38 5.11
CA TYR A 32 19.59 -9.08 5.72
C TYR A 32 18.07 -8.81 5.79
N ILE A 33 17.34 -9.11 4.71
CA ILE A 33 15.89 -8.96 4.62
C ILE A 33 15.16 -9.75 5.70
N LYS A 34 15.62 -10.95 6.07
CA LYS A 34 15.00 -11.78 7.11
C LYS A 34 14.92 -11.10 8.49
N GLY A 35 15.74 -10.08 8.74
CA GLY A 35 15.68 -9.29 9.96
C GLY A 35 14.51 -8.30 10.05
N PHE A 36 13.74 -8.15 8.98
CA PHE A 36 12.65 -7.18 8.91
C PHE A 36 11.27 -7.83 9.07
N SER A 37 10.28 -7.00 9.39
CA SER A 37 8.90 -7.45 9.62
C SER A 37 8.05 -7.44 8.37
N ILE A 38 8.49 -6.67 7.38
CA ILE A 38 7.78 -6.45 6.12
C ILE A 38 8.74 -5.91 5.08
N ILE A 39 8.52 -6.33 3.84
CA ILE A 39 9.11 -5.74 2.65
C ILE A 39 8.04 -4.88 2.00
N HIS A 40 8.36 -3.64 1.62
CA HIS A 40 7.45 -2.79 0.85
C HIS A 40 8.11 -2.38 -0.47
N THR A 41 7.35 -2.51 -1.55
CA THR A 41 7.75 -2.09 -2.90
C THR A 41 6.55 -1.59 -3.69
N SER A 42 6.77 -1.10 -4.90
CA SER A 42 5.71 -0.53 -5.73
C SER A 42 5.95 -0.75 -7.22
N ASN A 43 4.94 -0.48 -8.02
CA ASN A 43 5.00 -0.49 -9.48
C ASN A 43 6.08 0.43 -10.09
N ASN A 44 6.57 1.42 -9.33
CA ASN A 44 7.58 2.38 -9.78
C ASN A 44 9.01 2.00 -9.39
N SER A 45 9.19 0.93 -8.61
CA SER A 45 10.50 0.54 -8.06
C SER A 45 11.37 -0.30 -9.01
N HIS A 46 10.82 -0.82 -10.11
CA HIS A 46 11.47 -1.80 -11.00
C HIS A 46 11.98 -3.04 -10.27
N PHE A 47 11.23 -3.48 -9.24
CA PHE A 47 11.60 -4.57 -8.36
C PHE A 47 10.87 -5.89 -8.70
N ASP A 48 9.95 -5.88 -9.67
CA ASP A 48 9.04 -6.99 -9.95
C ASP A 48 9.78 -8.32 -10.20
N SER A 49 10.95 -8.29 -10.87
CA SER A 49 11.79 -9.47 -11.12
C SER A 49 12.39 -10.10 -9.85
N GLN A 50 12.41 -9.40 -8.74
CA GLN A 50 12.99 -9.86 -7.47
C GLN A 50 11.93 -10.36 -6.47
N LEU A 51 10.63 -10.23 -6.79
CA LEU A 51 9.54 -10.58 -5.87
C LEU A 51 9.61 -12.03 -5.39
N ALA A 52 9.90 -12.97 -6.29
CA ALA A 52 10.03 -14.38 -5.94
C ALA A 52 11.16 -14.63 -4.93
N LYS A 53 12.34 -14.00 -5.14
CA LYS A 53 13.49 -14.09 -4.21
C LYS A 53 13.13 -13.46 -2.86
N ALA A 54 12.53 -12.26 -2.87
CA ALA A 54 12.13 -11.57 -1.67
C ALA A 54 11.09 -12.36 -0.87
N ALA A 55 10.06 -12.90 -1.52
CA ALA A 55 9.03 -13.72 -0.89
C ALA A 55 9.58 -15.03 -0.30
N ALA A 56 10.62 -15.61 -0.92
CA ALA A 56 11.28 -16.84 -0.41
C ALA A 56 11.97 -16.64 0.95
N THR A 57 12.21 -15.39 1.40
CA THR A 57 12.72 -15.10 2.75
C THR A 57 11.71 -15.41 3.85
N GLY A 58 10.41 -15.53 3.50
CA GLY A 58 9.31 -15.69 4.45
C GLY A 58 8.85 -14.38 5.10
N VAL A 59 9.51 -13.25 4.81
CA VAL A 59 9.08 -11.93 5.27
C VAL A 59 7.87 -11.49 4.43
N PRO A 60 6.75 -11.07 5.05
CA PRO A 60 5.58 -10.62 4.32
C PRO A 60 5.90 -9.48 3.34
N LEU A 61 5.39 -9.56 2.12
CA LEU A 61 5.61 -8.58 1.08
C LEU A 61 4.38 -7.71 0.88
N SER A 62 4.58 -6.41 0.86
CA SER A 62 3.60 -5.40 0.51
C SER A 62 3.92 -4.78 -0.83
N TYR A 63 2.92 -4.62 -1.70
CA TYR A 63 3.07 -4.02 -3.01
C TYR A 63 2.06 -2.90 -3.24
N ASP A 64 2.52 -1.74 -3.69
CA ASP A 64 1.64 -0.65 -4.12
C ASP A 64 1.54 -0.62 -5.65
N PHE A 65 0.35 -0.93 -6.15
CA PHE A 65 0.02 -0.81 -7.56
C PHE A 65 -0.33 0.62 -7.96
N SER A 66 -0.58 1.50 -7.00
CA SER A 66 -1.13 2.84 -7.29
C SER A 66 -2.38 2.75 -8.18
N GLY A 67 -2.40 3.44 -9.32
CA GLY A 67 -3.47 3.33 -10.33
C GLY A 67 -3.24 2.25 -11.39
N GLN A 68 -2.16 1.46 -11.33
CA GLN A 68 -1.80 0.45 -12.35
C GLN A 68 -2.34 -0.96 -12.04
N TRP A 69 -3.36 -1.06 -11.23
CA TRP A 69 -4.07 -2.31 -10.96
C TRP A 69 -4.88 -2.84 -12.16
N THR A 70 -4.99 -2.07 -13.24
CA THR A 70 -5.57 -2.48 -14.53
C THR A 70 -4.58 -3.21 -15.43
N ASP A 71 -3.30 -3.24 -15.09
CA ASP A 71 -2.25 -4.00 -15.79
C ASP A 71 -2.32 -5.47 -15.36
N GLU A 72 -3.10 -6.27 -16.09
CA GLU A 72 -3.37 -7.67 -15.76
C GLU A 72 -2.09 -8.52 -15.72
N GLU A 73 -1.14 -8.27 -16.62
CA GLU A 73 0.14 -9.00 -16.66
C GLU A 73 0.95 -8.74 -15.38
N ARG A 74 1.05 -7.49 -14.98
CA ARG A 74 1.71 -7.12 -13.73
C ARG A 74 0.99 -7.71 -12.51
N VAL A 75 -0.33 -7.62 -12.47
CA VAL A 75 -1.10 -8.18 -11.36
C VAL A 75 -0.85 -9.68 -11.24
N ALA A 76 -0.92 -10.43 -12.34
CA ALA A 76 -0.63 -11.87 -12.36
C ALA A 76 0.80 -12.20 -11.90
N GLY A 77 1.78 -11.34 -12.24
CA GLY A 77 3.18 -11.50 -11.83
C GLY A 77 3.44 -11.18 -10.36
N VAL A 78 2.65 -10.29 -9.75
CA VAL A 78 2.84 -9.81 -8.37
C VAL A 78 2.01 -10.59 -7.36
N ALA A 79 0.75 -10.89 -7.72
CA ALA A 79 -0.26 -11.45 -6.81
C ALA A 79 0.20 -12.68 -6.02
N PRO A 80 0.93 -13.65 -6.59
CA PRO A 80 1.37 -14.83 -5.85
C PRO A 80 2.32 -14.54 -4.69
N TYR A 81 2.98 -13.38 -4.69
CA TYR A 81 4.00 -13.00 -3.72
C TYR A 81 3.50 -11.97 -2.71
N ALA A 82 2.43 -11.24 -3.02
CA ALA A 82 1.99 -10.10 -2.23
C ALA A 82 1.06 -10.52 -1.08
N SER A 83 1.49 -10.26 0.16
CA SER A 83 0.66 -10.43 1.36
C SER A 83 -0.31 -9.25 1.53
N TYR A 84 0.13 -8.05 1.18
CA TYR A 84 -0.63 -6.81 1.26
C TYR A 84 -0.50 -6.06 -0.05
N VAL A 85 -1.61 -5.59 -0.61
CA VAL A 85 -1.57 -4.74 -1.80
C VAL A 85 -2.34 -3.45 -1.57
N PHE A 86 -1.80 -2.36 -2.11
CA PHE A 86 -2.41 -1.04 -2.07
C PHE A 86 -2.81 -0.63 -3.49
N LEU A 87 -4.02 -0.08 -3.61
CA LEU A 87 -4.62 0.35 -4.87
C LEU A 87 -5.13 1.77 -4.74
N SER A 88 -4.94 2.60 -5.76
CA SER A 88 -5.56 3.92 -5.87
C SER A 88 -6.86 3.80 -6.68
N CYS A 89 -7.99 3.83 -5.99
CA CYS A 89 -9.34 3.63 -6.53
C CYS A 89 -10.24 4.87 -6.38
N GLY A 90 -9.65 6.08 -6.39
CA GLY A 90 -10.40 7.33 -6.24
C GLY A 90 -11.33 7.67 -7.42
N SER A 91 -11.07 7.10 -8.59
CA SER A 91 -11.83 7.34 -9.82
C SER A 91 -12.98 6.36 -10.07
N VAL A 92 -13.13 5.33 -9.23
CA VAL A 92 -14.16 4.29 -9.39
C VAL A 92 -15.18 4.33 -8.24
N THR A 93 -16.36 3.79 -8.50
CA THR A 93 -17.43 3.68 -7.50
C THR A 93 -17.05 2.71 -6.37
N SER A 94 -17.78 2.72 -5.28
CA SER A 94 -17.56 1.79 -4.16
C SER A 94 -17.76 0.34 -4.58
N GLU A 95 -18.75 0.07 -5.41
CA GLU A 95 -19.05 -1.29 -5.86
C GLU A 95 -17.96 -1.80 -6.84
N GLU A 96 -17.51 -0.97 -7.76
CA GLU A 96 -16.38 -1.31 -8.63
C GLU A 96 -15.11 -1.59 -7.82
N ALA A 97 -14.79 -0.76 -6.81
CA ALA A 97 -13.65 -0.98 -5.94
C ALA A 97 -13.76 -2.31 -5.17
N ARG A 98 -14.97 -2.70 -4.73
CA ARG A 98 -15.21 -4.01 -4.12
C ARG A 98 -14.97 -5.15 -5.12
N GLY A 99 -15.41 -5.00 -6.36
CA GLY A 99 -15.16 -5.95 -7.44
C GLY A 99 -13.66 -6.12 -7.71
N ILE A 100 -12.92 -5.01 -7.80
CA ILE A 100 -11.47 -5.01 -7.97
C ILE A 100 -10.77 -5.75 -6.83
N CYS A 101 -11.15 -5.47 -5.57
CA CYS A 101 -10.56 -6.15 -4.42
C CYS A 101 -10.79 -7.67 -4.45
N ARG A 102 -11.99 -8.13 -4.82
CA ARG A 102 -12.28 -9.56 -4.95
C ARG A 102 -11.43 -10.18 -6.05
N ASN A 103 -11.38 -9.56 -7.23
CA ASN A 103 -10.57 -10.04 -8.36
C ASN A 103 -9.09 -10.17 -7.99
N MET A 104 -8.51 -9.15 -7.32
CA MET A 104 -7.12 -9.20 -6.83
C MET A 104 -6.90 -10.35 -5.85
N HIS A 105 -7.88 -10.63 -5.00
CA HIS A 105 -7.81 -11.75 -4.07
C HIS A 105 -7.84 -13.11 -4.79
N GLU A 106 -8.71 -13.25 -5.78
CA GLU A 106 -8.81 -14.46 -6.62
C GLU A 106 -7.50 -14.74 -7.36
N GLN A 107 -6.73 -13.71 -7.69
CA GLN A 107 -5.41 -13.84 -8.30
C GLN A 107 -4.28 -14.16 -7.30
N GLY A 108 -4.55 -14.20 -6.01
CA GLY A 108 -3.61 -14.64 -4.98
C GLY A 108 -3.22 -13.60 -3.94
N CYS A 109 -3.60 -12.33 -4.10
CA CYS A 109 -3.36 -11.31 -3.08
C CYS A 109 -4.14 -11.62 -1.80
N ARG A 110 -3.48 -11.56 -0.63
CA ARG A 110 -4.14 -11.97 0.62
C ARG A 110 -4.99 -10.86 1.25
N MET A 111 -4.49 -9.63 1.26
CA MET A 111 -5.16 -8.48 1.83
C MET A 111 -5.04 -7.29 0.87
N ILE A 112 -6.16 -6.72 0.50
CA ILE A 112 -6.24 -5.67 -0.50
C ILE A 112 -6.79 -4.40 0.13
N ILE A 113 -6.04 -3.31 0.02
CA ILE A 113 -6.40 -2.00 0.53
C ILE A 113 -6.58 -1.04 -0.65
N ALA A 114 -7.82 -0.58 -0.86
CA ALA A 114 -8.18 0.38 -1.89
C ALA A 114 -8.37 1.76 -1.25
N THR A 115 -7.44 2.68 -1.50
CA THR A 115 -7.58 4.09 -1.12
C THR A 115 -8.43 4.81 -2.15
N ARG A 116 -9.35 5.70 -1.70
CA ARG A 116 -10.35 6.35 -2.54
C ARG A 116 -10.36 7.87 -2.36
N GLY A 117 -9.22 8.44 -1.99
CA GLY A 117 -9.07 9.88 -1.76
C GLY A 117 -10.08 10.41 -0.74
N SER A 118 -10.89 11.39 -1.12
CA SER A 118 -11.91 11.99 -0.27
C SER A 118 -13.09 11.05 0.08
N TYR A 119 -13.15 9.86 -0.50
CA TYR A 119 -14.13 8.82 -0.14
C TYR A 119 -13.59 7.82 0.90
N GLY A 120 -12.36 8.04 1.41
CA GLY A 120 -11.73 7.19 2.42
C GLY A 120 -10.99 6.00 1.85
N ALA A 121 -11.08 4.87 2.53
CA ALA A 121 -10.44 3.62 2.12
C ALA A 121 -11.30 2.41 2.43
N MET A 122 -11.14 1.34 1.68
CA MET A 122 -11.69 0.03 2.02
C MET A 122 -10.58 -1.01 2.01
N LEU A 123 -10.79 -2.06 2.80
CA LEU A 123 -9.92 -3.21 2.87
C LEU A 123 -10.74 -4.47 2.71
N PHE A 124 -10.21 -5.43 1.96
CA PHE A 124 -10.71 -6.79 1.85
C PHE A 124 -9.65 -7.77 2.35
N ASP A 125 -9.99 -8.59 3.33
CA ASP A 125 -9.07 -9.55 3.94
C ASP A 125 -9.21 -10.98 3.38
N GLY A 126 -9.93 -11.10 2.26
CA GLY A 126 -10.28 -12.38 1.65
C GLY A 126 -11.62 -12.94 2.14
N LYS A 127 -12.23 -12.34 3.16
CA LYS A 127 -13.50 -12.74 3.74
C LYS A 127 -14.46 -11.57 3.92
N ASP A 128 -14.02 -10.57 4.67
CA ASP A 128 -14.85 -9.44 5.07
C ASP A 128 -14.29 -8.13 4.46
N PHE A 129 -15.19 -7.17 4.21
CA PHE A 129 -14.83 -5.81 3.86
C PHE A 129 -14.84 -4.91 5.09
N TYR A 130 -13.84 -4.03 5.18
CA TYR A 130 -13.72 -3.01 6.21
C TYR A 130 -13.62 -1.65 5.54
N GLU A 131 -14.40 -0.70 6.02
CA GLU A 131 -14.41 0.66 5.47
C GLU A 131 -13.87 1.66 6.50
N GLN A 132 -13.03 2.55 6.04
CA GLN A 132 -12.49 3.66 6.79
C GLN A 132 -12.96 4.96 6.14
N PRO A 133 -13.84 5.72 6.80
CA PRO A 133 -14.21 7.06 6.34
C PRO A 133 -12.99 7.96 6.22
N PRO A 134 -12.99 8.93 5.29
CA PRO A 134 -11.88 9.86 5.14
C PRO A 134 -11.76 10.75 6.38
N LYS A 135 -10.53 11.13 6.73
CA LYS A 135 -10.26 12.25 7.64
C LYS A 135 -10.02 13.49 6.79
N LEU A 136 -11.09 14.15 6.41
CA LEU A 136 -11.04 15.31 5.54
C LEU A 136 -10.30 16.48 6.22
N VAL A 137 -9.41 17.10 5.45
CA VAL A 137 -8.67 18.30 5.79
C VAL A 137 -8.70 19.26 4.60
N GLU A 138 -8.43 20.52 4.84
CA GLU A 138 -8.18 21.48 3.75
C GLU A 138 -6.75 21.20 3.21
N ALA A 139 -6.69 20.43 2.13
CA ALA A 139 -5.44 19.91 1.62
C ALA A 139 -4.59 21.00 0.97
N VAL A 140 -3.34 21.09 1.38
CA VAL A 140 -2.30 21.89 0.74
C VAL A 140 -1.71 21.14 -0.45
N ASP A 141 -1.51 19.83 -0.30
CA ASP A 141 -0.91 18.97 -1.30
C ASP A 141 -1.25 17.49 -0.99
N THR A 142 -1.81 16.76 -1.94
CA THR A 142 -2.18 15.34 -1.74
C THR A 142 -1.07 14.36 -2.09
N LEU A 143 0.13 14.85 -2.50
CA LEU A 143 1.27 14.00 -2.82
C LEU A 143 1.69 13.18 -1.59
N GLY A 144 1.87 11.87 -1.77
CA GLY A 144 2.31 10.96 -0.72
C GLY A 144 1.23 10.56 0.30
N ALA A 145 -0.03 11.00 0.13
CA ALA A 145 -1.11 10.59 1.03
C ALA A 145 -1.34 9.07 1.02
N GLY A 146 -1.27 8.43 -0.17
CA GLY A 146 -1.33 6.98 -0.33
C GLY A 146 -0.18 6.27 0.37
N ASP A 147 1.06 6.73 0.13
CA ASP A 147 2.27 6.20 0.77
C ASP A 147 2.21 6.31 2.30
N SER A 148 1.72 7.45 2.80
CA SER A 148 1.54 7.68 4.25
C SER A 148 0.48 6.76 4.84
N PHE A 149 -0.64 6.56 4.13
CA PHE A 149 -1.65 5.59 4.54
C PHE A 149 -1.05 4.19 4.64
N ALA A 150 -0.37 3.74 3.57
CA ALA A 150 0.25 2.42 3.52
C ALA A 150 1.27 2.23 4.64
N THR A 151 2.13 3.21 4.86
CA THR A 151 3.16 3.17 5.92
C THR A 151 2.54 3.01 7.29
N ALA A 152 1.60 3.88 7.68
CA ALA A 152 1.02 3.83 9.02
C ALA A 152 0.14 2.59 9.24
N PHE A 153 -0.59 2.15 8.21
CA PHE A 153 -1.34 0.90 8.23
C PHE A 153 -0.41 -0.30 8.47
N LEU A 154 0.64 -0.43 7.66
CA LEU A 154 1.58 -1.56 7.74
C LEU A 154 2.31 -1.59 9.08
N LEU A 155 2.79 -0.45 9.58
CA LEU A 155 3.44 -0.37 10.89
C LEU A 155 2.49 -0.80 12.01
N SER A 156 1.28 -0.23 12.07
CA SER A 156 0.30 -0.55 13.10
C SER A 156 -0.13 -2.02 13.08
N PHE A 157 -0.39 -2.56 11.89
CA PHE A 157 -0.87 -3.92 11.73
C PHE A 157 0.24 -4.96 12.00
N THR A 158 1.45 -4.74 11.49
CA THR A 158 2.59 -5.63 11.74
C THR A 158 3.03 -5.61 13.20
N GLU A 159 2.93 -4.48 13.89
CA GLU A 159 3.17 -4.39 15.33
C GLU A 159 2.14 -5.23 16.11
N SER A 160 0.87 -5.19 15.74
CA SER A 160 -0.17 -6.01 16.37
C SER A 160 0.07 -7.50 16.15
N LEU A 161 0.49 -7.89 14.94
CA LEU A 161 0.88 -9.27 14.63
C LEU A 161 2.06 -9.75 15.48
N LYS A 162 3.06 -8.90 15.73
CA LYS A 162 4.21 -9.23 16.60
C LYS A 162 3.84 -9.30 18.06
N ARG A 163 3.04 -8.33 18.54
CA ARG A 163 2.66 -8.22 19.96
C ARG A 163 1.78 -9.37 20.43
N ALA A 164 0.86 -9.84 19.60
CA ALA A 164 -0.14 -10.82 19.98
C ALA A 164 -0.43 -11.86 18.86
N PRO A 165 0.59 -12.60 18.37
CA PRO A 165 0.46 -13.45 17.18
C PRO A 165 -0.61 -14.54 17.33
N GLU A 166 -0.70 -15.17 18.49
CA GLU A 166 -1.69 -16.21 18.74
C GLU A 166 -3.11 -15.66 18.84
N ARG A 167 -3.25 -14.46 19.43
CA ARG A 167 -4.55 -13.81 19.53
C ARG A 167 -5.04 -13.31 18.20
N MET A 168 -4.15 -12.76 17.36
CA MET A 168 -4.45 -12.37 15.98
C MET A 168 -4.96 -13.54 15.13
N LYS A 169 -4.49 -14.76 15.39
CA LYS A 169 -4.92 -15.97 14.66
C LYS A 169 -6.24 -16.56 15.19
N LYS A 170 -6.46 -16.53 16.50
CA LYS A 170 -7.53 -17.30 17.17
C LYS A 170 -8.75 -16.47 17.58
N ASP A 171 -8.57 -15.15 17.79
CA ASP A 171 -9.62 -14.23 18.22
C ASP A 171 -10.00 -13.31 17.06
N SER A 172 -11.07 -13.67 16.36
CA SER A 172 -11.55 -12.90 15.21
C SER A 172 -12.03 -11.47 15.59
N GLY A 173 -12.50 -11.28 16.82
CA GLY A 173 -12.88 -9.97 17.33
C GLY A 173 -11.66 -9.07 17.47
N PHE A 174 -10.62 -9.58 18.15
CA PHE A 174 -9.35 -8.87 18.31
C PHE A 174 -8.69 -8.55 16.95
N TYR A 175 -8.66 -9.53 16.03
CA TYR A 175 -8.15 -9.31 14.67
C TYR A 175 -8.85 -8.14 13.98
N ARG A 176 -10.20 -8.11 14.03
CA ARG A 176 -11.00 -7.04 13.42
C ARG A 176 -10.74 -5.67 14.07
N GLU A 177 -10.58 -5.63 15.39
CA GLU A 177 -10.26 -4.39 16.11
C GLU A 177 -8.88 -3.84 15.73
N GLU A 178 -7.85 -4.68 15.72
CA GLU A 178 -6.50 -4.27 15.35
C GLU A 178 -6.41 -3.85 13.85
N LEU A 179 -7.17 -4.51 12.98
CA LEU A 179 -7.26 -4.15 11.57
C LEU A 179 -7.93 -2.78 11.39
N LYS A 180 -9.06 -2.53 12.05
CA LYS A 180 -9.73 -1.22 12.03
C LYS A 180 -8.84 -0.13 12.59
N LYS A 181 -8.12 -0.40 13.69
CA LYS A 181 -7.14 0.51 14.26
C LYS A 181 -6.05 0.88 13.27
N ALA A 182 -5.50 -0.10 12.55
CA ALA A 182 -4.50 0.15 11.51
C ALA A 182 -5.04 1.01 10.37
N MET A 183 -6.30 0.79 9.95
CA MET A 183 -6.98 1.63 8.95
C MET A 183 -7.13 3.08 9.43
N VAL A 184 -7.51 3.28 10.70
CA VAL A 184 -7.59 4.62 11.31
C VAL A 184 -6.23 5.31 11.32
N GLN A 185 -5.17 4.62 11.72
CA GLN A 185 -3.81 5.17 11.72
C GLN A 185 -3.36 5.55 10.31
N GLY A 186 -3.67 4.73 9.31
CA GLY A 186 -3.45 5.05 7.89
C GLY A 186 -4.14 6.35 7.48
N ALA A 187 -5.44 6.49 7.77
CA ALA A 187 -6.21 7.68 7.44
C ALA A 187 -5.72 8.93 8.17
N GLU A 188 -5.30 8.80 9.43
CA GLU A 188 -4.74 9.91 10.23
C GLU A 188 -3.42 10.41 9.68
N PHE A 189 -2.55 9.51 9.29
CA PHE A 189 -1.25 9.89 8.73
C PHE A 189 -1.39 10.49 7.34
N ALA A 190 -2.23 9.90 6.48
CA ALA A 190 -2.55 10.44 5.17
C ALA A 190 -3.09 11.88 5.25
N SER A 191 -4.02 12.15 6.17
CA SER A 191 -4.57 13.50 6.35
C SER A 191 -3.50 14.52 6.80
N LYS A 192 -2.59 14.13 7.69
CA LYS A 192 -1.46 14.98 8.12
C LYS A 192 -0.52 15.29 6.96
N THR A 193 -0.23 14.32 6.11
CA THR A 193 0.60 14.49 4.91
C THR A 193 -0.03 15.51 3.96
N CYS A 194 -1.34 15.52 3.81
CA CYS A 194 -2.03 16.50 2.97
C CYS A 194 -1.92 17.96 3.45
N LEU A 195 -1.49 18.22 4.68
CA LEU A 195 -1.32 19.58 5.23
C LEU A 195 0.04 20.20 4.91
N VAL A 196 0.94 19.48 4.27
CA VAL A 196 2.29 19.95 3.93
C VAL A 196 2.58 19.80 2.44
N ARG A 197 3.47 20.65 1.89
CA ARG A 197 3.88 20.54 0.50
C ARG A 197 4.91 19.44 0.29
N GLY A 198 4.83 18.75 -0.87
CA GLY A 198 5.84 17.78 -1.30
C GLY A 198 5.92 16.54 -0.41
N ALA A 199 4.81 15.92 -0.11
CA ALA A 199 4.64 14.68 0.64
C ALA A 199 5.09 14.75 2.11
N PHE A 200 6.26 15.29 2.40
CA PHE A 200 6.85 15.32 3.74
C PHE A 200 7.31 16.72 4.18
N GLY A 201 6.83 17.78 3.53
CA GLY A 201 7.18 19.17 3.85
C GLY A 201 8.56 19.62 3.35
N HIS A 202 9.22 18.82 2.53
CA HIS A 202 10.55 19.09 1.96
C HIS A 202 10.51 19.45 0.47
N GLY A 203 9.35 19.87 -0.03
CA GLY A 203 9.21 20.33 -1.41
C GLY A 203 10.03 21.61 -1.65
N VAL A 204 10.78 21.64 -2.77
CA VAL A 204 11.48 22.82 -3.25
C VAL A 204 10.71 23.45 -4.42
N THR A 205 10.74 24.78 -4.48
CA THR A 205 10.27 25.52 -5.67
C THR A 205 11.43 25.65 -6.64
N TYR A 206 11.21 25.29 -7.90
CA TYR A 206 12.14 25.50 -8.99
C TYR A 206 11.87 26.83 -9.68
#